data_550eab5906c80531532945285fa0dfce
#
_entry.id   550eab5906c80531532945285fa0dfce
#
_cell.length_a   1.000
_cell.length_b   1.000
_cell.length_c   1.000
_cell.angle_alpha   90.00
_cell.angle_beta   90.00
_cell.angle_gamma   90.00
#
_symmetry.space_group_name_H-M   'P 1'
#
loop_
_entity.id
_entity.type
_entity.pdbx_description
1 polymer ?
#
loop_
_entity_poly.entity_id
_entity_poly.type
_entity_poly.pdbx_seq_one_letter_code
_entity_poly.pdbx_strand_id
1 'polypeptide(L)'
;MVFDELITEFDRGLRSIAGVSRMSRPVPKPAAAAPAELSAAERKHAAGLMRVNHVGEVCAQALYQAQKLTTSSAGLKEMFEHAAREEEDHLAWTAHRLKDLDSRPSLLNPLWYAGALAIGVVAGRLGDKMSLGFMAETERQVESHLDGHLSELPAADVESRAIVEQMRADEVKHGKSATDAGGIELPMPARMLMRAASKVMTSTAYYL
;
A
#
# COMPACT_ATOMS: atom_id res chain seq x y z
N MET A 1 3.05 -4.52 27.79
CA MET A 1 2.45 -3.29 27.19
C MET A 1 3.34 -2.68 26.11
N VAL A 2 4.45 -1.97 26.37
CA VAL A 2 5.31 -1.42 25.27
C VAL A 2 6.02 -2.54 24.50
N PHE A 3 6.53 -3.56 25.21
CA PHE A 3 7.18 -4.70 24.55
C PHE A 3 6.21 -5.54 23.72
N ASP A 4 4.99 -5.72 24.17
CA ASP A 4 3.98 -6.49 23.40
C ASP A 4 3.61 -5.75 22.10
N GLU A 5 3.50 -4.42 22.16
CA GLU A 5 3.26 -3.58 20.96
C GLU A 5 4.43 -3.72 19.97
N LEU A 6 5.67 -3.63 20.42
CA LEU A 6 6.86 -3.79 19.59
C LEU A 6 6.95 -5.19 18.97
N ILE A 7 6.64 -6.24 19.73
CA ILE A 7 6.64 -7.63 19.23
C ILE A 7 5.55 -7.79 18.17
N THR A 8 4.36 -7.24 18.40
CA THR A 8 3.25 -7.30 17.44
C THR A 8 3.61 -6.59 16.14
N GLU A 9 4.19 -5.39 16.21
CA GLU A 9 4.58 -4.65 15.01
C GLU A 9 5.75 -5.33 14.28
N PHE A 10 6.69 -5.92 15.00
CA PHE A 10 7.78 -6.70 14.40
C PHE A 10 7.25 -7.95 13.66
N ASP A 11 6.32 -8.71 14.28
CA ASP A 11 5.67 -9.86 13.64
C ASP A 11 4.89 -9.44 12.39
N ARG A 12 4.14 -8.32 12.46
CA ARG A 12 3.43 -7.76 11.31
C ARG A 12 4.40 -7.41 10.18
N GLY A 13 5.52 -6.75 10.50
CA GLY A 13 6.55 -6.41 9.52
C GLY A 13 7.16 -7.64 8.85
N LEU A 14 7.49 -8.68 9.62
CA LEU A 14 8.00 -9.94 9.08
C LEU A 14 6.97 -10.59 8.14
N ARG A 15 5.70 -10.62 8.51
CA ARG A 15 4.63 -11.17 7.66
C ARG A 15 4.47 -10.38 6.36
N SER A 16 4.51 -9.05 6.42
CA SER A 16 4.44 -8.19 5.23
C SER A 16 5.58 -8.45 4.25
N ILE A 17 6.81 -8.63 4.76
CA ILE A 17 7.98 -8.94 3.96
C ILE A 17 7.92 -10.37 3.40
N ALA A 18 7.45 -11.33 4.20
CA ALA A 18 7.39 -12.75 3.83
C ALA A 18 6.18 -13.09 2.93
N GLY A 19 5.27 -12.15 2.68
CA GLY A 19 4.06 -12.39 1.89
C GLY A 19 3.03 -13.27 2.61
N VAL A 20 3.04 -13.30 3.96
CA VAL A 20 2.13 -14.08 4.79
C VAL A 20 1.16 -13.13 5.49
N SER A 21 0.39 -12.38 4.73
CA SER A 21 -0.61 -11.46 5.27
C SER A 21 -1.86 -12.20 5.73
N ARG A 22 -2.48 -11.72 6.82
CA ARG A 22 -3.77 -12.23 7.31
C ARG A 22 -4.87 -11.43 6.65
N MET A 23 -5.72 -12.12 5.90
CA MET A 23 -6.86 -11.52 5.22
C MET A 23 -8.07 -11.53 6.17
N SER A 24 -8.67 -10.37 6.40
CA SER A 24 -9.91 -10.20 7.17
C SER A 24 -11.13 -10.05 6.27
N ARG A 25 -10.97 -9.42 5.11
CA ARG A 25 -11.99 -9.27 4.06
C ARG A 25 -11.71 -10.23 2.90
N PRO A 26 -12.73 -10.78 2.25
CA PRO A 26 -12.53 -11.66 1.09
C PRO A 26 -11.90 -10.89 -0.08
N VAL A 27 -11.21 -11.62 -0.96
CA VAL A 27 -10.71 -11.04 -2.22
C VAL A 27 -11.88 -10.45 -3.01
N PRO A 28 -11.79 -9.19 -3.46
CA PRO A 28 -12.80 -8.55 -4.29
C PRO A 28 -13.09 -9.37 -5.55
N LYS A 29 -14.37 -9.53 -5.85
CA LYS A 29 -14.81 -10.31 -7.01
C LYS A 29 -15.29 -9.38 -8.12
N PRO A 30 -14.99 -9.68 -9.38
CA PRO A 30 -15.51 -8.91 -10.50
C PRO A 30 -17.04 -9.03 -10.58
N ALA A 31 -17.70 -7.96 -11.03
CA ALA A 31 -19.14 -7.93 -11.22
C ALA A 31 -19.63 -8.86 -12.37
N ALA A 32 -18.74 -9.18 -13.31
CA ALA A 32 -19.02 -10.06 -14.45
C ALA A 32 -17.84 -11.00 -14.70
N ALA A 33 -18.11 -12.13 -15.37
CA ALA A 33 -17.07 -13.05 -15.78
C ALA A 33 -16.13 -12.39 -16.82
N ALA A 34 -14.87 -12.85 -16.86
CA ALA A 34 -13.91 -12.38 -17.84
C ALA A 34 -14.41 -12.66 -19.27
N PRO A 35 -14.31 -11.69 -20.19
CA PRO A 35 -14.76 -11.86 -21.57
C PRO A 35 -13.88 -12.81 -22.40
N ALA A 36 -12.62 -13.00 -21.99
CA ALA A 36 -11.64 -13.88 -22.63
C ALA A 36 -10.51 -14.23 -21.66
N GLU A 37 -9.74 -15.25 -21.99
CA GLU A 37 -8.49 -15.55 -21.30
C GLU A 37 -7.40 -14.52 -21.64
N LEU A 38 -6.53 -14.22 -20.67
CA LEU A 38 -5.39 -13.34 -20.91
C LEU A 38 -4.35 -14.03 -21.77
N SER A 39 -3.87 -13.34 -22.78
CA SER A 39 -2.66 -13.74 -23.52
C SER A 39 -1.44 -13.73 -22.59
N ALA A 40 -0.37 -14.41 -22.97
CA ALA A 40 0.87 -14.43 -22.20
C ALA A 40 1.46 -13.01 -21.96
N ALA A 41 1.32 -12.12 -22.94
CA ALA A 41 1.77 -10.74 -22.82
C ALA A 41 0.93 -9.94 -21.82
N GLU A 42 -0.40 -10.05 -21.89
CA GLU A 42 -1.32 -9.40 -20.97
C GLU A 42 -1.13 -9.91 -19.53
N ARG A 43 -1.00 -11.23 -19.34
CA ARG A 43 -0.71 -11.83 -18.03
C ARG A 43 0.59 -11.28 -17.44
N LYS A 44 1.66 -11.20 -18.21
CA LYS A 44 2.94 -10.64 -17.77
C LYS A 44 2.83 -9.17 -17.40
N HIS A 45 2.10 -8.39 -18.19
CA HIS A 45 1.86 -6.97 -17.93
C HIS A 45 1.05 -6.77 -16.64
N ALA A 46 -0.08 -7.45 -16.52
CA ALA A 46 -0.91 -7.42 -15.30
C ALA A 46 -0.11 -7.83 -14.05
N ALA A 47 0.72 -8.87 -14.15
CA ALA A 47 1.60 -9.29 -13.07
C ALA A 47 2.62 -8.20 -12.67
N GLY A 48 3.15 -7.45 -13.62
CA GLY A 48 4.01 -6.29 -13.36
C GLY A 48 3.28 -5.20 -12.57
N LEU A 49 2.07 -4.83 -13.01
CA LEU A 49 1.25 -3.82 -12.33
C LEU A 49 0.84 -4.28 -10.92
N MET A 50 0.39 -5.53 -10.77
CA MET A 50 0.02 -6.06 -9.45
C MET A 50 1.22 -6.19 -8.50
N ARG A 51 2.44 -6.41 -9.01
CA ARG A 51 3.66 -6.40 -8.18
C ARG A 51 3.99 -5.01 -7.69
N VAL A 52 3.80 -4.00 -8.52
CA VAL A 52 3.94 -2.59 -8.10
C VAL A 52 2.96 -2.27 -6.99
N ASN A 53 1.68 -2.65 -7.13
CA ASN A 53 0.68 -2.46 -6.08
C ASN A 53 1.12 -3.16 -4.78
N HIS A 54 1.49 -4.44 -4.85
CA HIS A 54 1.95 -5.19 -3.67
C HIS A 54 3.12 -4.50 -2.94
N VAL A 55 4.09 -3.93 -3.67
CA VAL A 55 5.20 -3.17 -3.05
C VAL A 55 4.68 -1.88 -2.41
N GLY A 56 3.70 -1.23 -3.01
CA GLY A 56 3.02 -0.07 -2.42
C GLY A 56 2.47 -0.40 -1.03
N GLU A 57 1.73 -1.53 -0.92
CA GLU A 57 1.15 -1.98 0.35
C GLU A 57 2.21 -2.39 1.40
N VAL A 58 3.33 -2.98 0.95
CA VAL A 58 4.48 -3.25 1.84
C VAL A 58 5.02 -1.93 2.43
N CYS A 59 5.10 -0.87 1.61
CA CYS A 59 5.54 0.44 2.07
C CYS A 59 4.49 1.10 2.98
N ALA A 60 3.20 1.04 2.65
CA ALA A 60 2.12 1.61 3.46
C ALA A 60 2.07 0.97 4.86
N GLN A 61 2.19 -0.36 4.95
CA GLN A 61 2.33 -1.06 6.22
C GLN A 61 3.48 -0.52 7.07
N ALA A 62 4.67 -0.37 6.49
CA ALA A 62 5.84 0.13 7.19
C ALA A 62 5.66 1.59 7.66
N LEU A 63 5.05 2.43 6.82
CA LEU A 63 4.74 3.83 7.14
C LEU A 63 3.78 3.92 8.33
N TYR A 64 2.65 3.22 8.30
CA TYR A 64 1.64 3.28 9.36
C TYR A 64 2.14 2.70 10.67
N GLN A 65 2.91 1.61 10.63
CA GLN A 65 3.58 1.08 11.83
C GLN A 65 4.52 2.10 12.47
N ALA A 66 5.35 2.76 11.67
CA ALA A 66 6.27 3.78 12.17
C ALA A 66 5.54 5.00 12.74
N GLN A 67 4.50 5.48 12.06
CA GLN A 67 3.69 6.61 12.50
C GLN A 67 2.92 6.29 13.78
N LYS A 68 2.35 5.08 13.89
CA LYS A 68 1.70 4.57 15.11
C LYS A 68 2.66 4.52 16.29
N LEU A 69 3.87 4.02 16.10
CA LEU A 69 4.89 3.90 17.15
C LEU A 69 5.46 5.25 17.58
N THR A 70 5.36 6.29 16.76
CA THR A 70 5.95 7.62 17.02
C THR A 70 4.95 8.64 17.59
N THR A 71 3.65 8.41 17.44
CA THR A 71 2.62 9.28 18.05
C THR A 71 2.35 8.91 19.52
N SER A 72 2.03 9.91 20.33
CA SER A 72 1.50 9.71 21.69
C SER A 72 -0.03 9.77 21.76
N SER A 73 -0.70 10.19 20.68
CA SER A 73 -2.16 10.29 20.60
C SER A 73 -2.81 8.92 20.49
N ALA A 74 -3.63 8.54 21.45
CA ALA A 74 -4.36 7.27 21.41
C ALA A 74 -5.29 7.17 20.19
N GLY A 75 -5.98 8.28 19.83
CA GLY A 75 -6.85 8.31 18.65
C GLY A 75 -6.09 8.13 17.35
N LEU A 76 -4.88 8.70 17.21
CA LEU A 76 -4.05 8.50 16.03
C LEU A 76 -3.45 7.09 15.97
N LYS A 77 -3.08 6.51 17.10
CA LYS A 77 -2.66 5.10 17.15
C LYS A 77 -3.76 4.18 16.63
N GLU A 78 -5.00 4.41 17.06
CA GLU A 78 -6.15 3.64 16.59
C GLU A 78 -6.41 3.83 15.09
N MET A 79 -6.30 5.06 14.58
CA MET A 79 -6.45 5.37 13.17
C MET A 79 -5.39 4.67 12.31
N PHE A 80 -4.11 4.76 12.69
CA PHE A 80 -3.03 4.07 11.98
C PHE A 80 -3.15 2.55 12.07
N GLU A 81 -3.61 2.01 13.22
CA GLU A 81 -3.88 0.58 13.36
C GLU A 81 -5.01 0.11 12.44
N HIS A 82 -6.07 0.92 12.30
CA HIS A 82 -7.19 0.61 11.39
C HIS A 82 -6.71 0.57 9.94
N ALA A 83 -6.00 1.61 9.49
CA ALA A 83 -5.43 1.64 8.15
C ALA A 83 -4.48 0.46 7.91
N ALA A 84 -3.55 0.19 8.84
CA ALA A 84 -2.62 -0.93 8.72
C ALA A 84 -3.32 -2.31 8.59
N ARG A 85 -4.50 -2.50 9.18
CA ARG A 85 -5.28 -3.73 9.00
C ARG A 85 -5.93 -3.83 7.63
N GLU A 86 -6.37 -2.72 7.06
CA GLU A 86 -6.90 -2.72 5.70
C GLU A 86 -5.79 -2.98 4.68
N GLU A 87 -4.56 -2.46 4.93
CA GLU A 87 -3.39 -2.78 4.12
C GLU A 87 -2.98 -4.26 4.20
N GLU A 88 -3.21 -4.95 5.33
CA GLU A 88 -3.02 -6.41 5.40
C GLU A 88 -3.94 -7.15 4.41
N ASP A 89 -5.17 -6.68 4.22
CA ASP A 89 -6.08 -7.22 3.21
C ASP A 89 -5.56 -6.95 1.79
N HIS A 90 -5.13 -5.71 1.50
CA HIS A 90 -4.57 -5.33 0.21
C HIS A 90 -3.31 -6.16 -0.14
N LEU A 91 -2.42 -6.38 0.82
CA LEU A 91 -1.26 -7.26 0.68
C LEU A 91 -1.68 -8.69 0.34
N ALA A 92 -2.68 -9.22 1.04
CA ALA A 92 -3.16 -10.58 0.80
C ALA A 92 -3.82 -10.71 -0.59
N TRP A 93 -4.64 -9.72 -1.01
CA TRP A 93 -5.31 -9.72 -2.31
C TRP A 93 -4.31 -9.63 -3.47
N THR A 94 -3.34 -8.72 -3.36
CA THR A 94 -2.30 -8.55 -4.40
C THR A 94 -1.37 -9.74 -4.48
N ALA A 95 -0.99 -10.36 -3.34
CA ALA A 95 -0.20 -11.59 -3.32
C ALA A 95 -0.97 -12.78 -3.93
N HIS A 96 -2.27 -12.92 -3.61
CA HIS A 96 -3.14 -13.92 -4.22
C HIS A 96 -3.19 -13.74 -5.73
N ARG A 97 -3.45 -12.52 -6.19
CA ARG A 97 -3.54 -12.23 -7.63
C ARG A 97 -2.23 -12.46 -8.37
N LEU A 98 -1.09 -12.11 -7.77
CA LEU A 98 0.22 -12.42 -8.34
C LEU A 98 0.39 -13.92 -8.58
N LYS A 99 -0.04 -14.75 -7.62
CA LYS A 99 -0.01 -16.22 -7.77
C LYS A 99 -0.88 -16.70 -8.93
N ASP A 100 -2.09 -16.17 -9.08
CA ASP A 100 -3.00 -16.51 -10.19
C ASP A 100 -2.44 -16.11 -11.56
N LEU A 101 -1.61 -15.06 -11.57
CA LEU A 101 -0.90 -14.60 -12.75
C LEU A 101 0.44 -15.34 -13.00
N ASP A 102 0.70 -16.46 -12.30
CA ASP A 102 1.96 -17.22 -12.33
C ASP A 102 3.19 -16.35 -12.02
N SER A 103 3.03 -15.44 -11.05
CA SER A 103 4.05 -14.46 -10.69
C SER A 103 4.30 -14.45 -9.17
N ARG A 104 5.11 -13.50 -8.70
CA ARG A 104 5.53 -13.40 -7.30
C ARG A 104 5.68 -11.95 -6.86
N PRO A 105 5.63 -11.67 -5.54
CA PRO A 105 6.04 -10.40 -4.96
C PRO A 105 7.49 -10.02 -5.30
N SER A 106 7.81 -8.75 -5.13
CA SER A 106 9.16 -8.23 -5.37
C SER A 106 10.19 -8.82 -4.40
N LEU A 107 11.37 -9.18 -4.92
CA LEU A 107 12.51 -9.60 -4.10
C LEU A 107 13.10 -8.47 -3.25
N LEU A 108 12.79 -7.22 -3.60
CA LEU A 108 13.27 -6.04 -2.90
C LEU A 108 12.33 -5.57 -1.78
N ASN A 109 11.26 -6.33 -1.46
CA ASN A 109 10.34 -5.99 -0.38
C ASN A 109 11.04 -5.66 0.95
N PRO A 110 12.10 -6.40 1.40
CA PRO A 110 12.81 -6.03 2.63
C PRO A 110 13.44 -4.64 2.58
N LEU A 111 13.97 -4.24 1.41
CA LEU A 111 14.57 -2.92 1.20
C LEU A 111 13.50 -1.82 1.19
N TRP A 112 12.40 -2.05 0.47
CA TRP A 112 11.28 -1.11 0.40
C TRP A 112 10.65 -0.91 1.78
N TYR A 113 10.40 -2.00 2.51
CA TYR A 113 9.88 -1.96 3.87
C TYR A 113 10.79 -1.14 4.81
N ALA A 114 12.10 -1.43 4.83
CA ALA A 114 13.05 -0.73 5.69
C ALA A 114 13.13 0.77 5.37
N GLY A 115 13.14 1.12 4.08
CA GLY A 115 13.15 2.51 3.62
C GLY A 115 11.87 3.26 4.04
N ALA A 116 10.70 2.66 3.81
CA ALA A 116 9.41 3.22 4.19
C ALA A 116 9.28 3.38 5.72
N LEU A 117 9.72 2.37 6.49
CA LEU A 117 9.76 2.44 7.95
C LEU A 117 10.58 3.64 8.45
N ALA A 118 11.78 3.84 7.89
CA ALA A 118 12.64 4.97 8.23
C ALA A 118 11.97 6.31 7.91
N ILE A 119 11.35 6.43 6.75
CA ILE A 119 10.61 7.64 6.33
C ILE A 119 9.42 7.88 7.29
N GLY A 120 8.66 6.84 7.63
CA GLY A 120 7.53 6.93 8.56
C GLY A 120 7.96 7.38 9.96
N VAL A 121 9.11 6.89 10.46
CA VAL A 121 9.68 7.38 11.74
C VAL A 121 10.01 8.87 11.66
N VAL A 122 10.59 9.33 10.57
CA VAL A 122 10.91 10.76 10.39
C VAL A 122 9.60 11.57 10.34
N ALA A 123 8.63 11.17 9.53
CA ALA A 123 7.35 11.85 9.42
C ALA A 123 6.63 11.94 10.78
N GLY A 124 6.57 10.83 11.53
CA GLY A 124 5.94 10.81 12.85
C GLY A 124 6.66 11.68 13.89
N ARG A 125 8.00 11.76 13.85
CA ARG A 125 8.78 12.62 14.75
C ARG A 125 8.68 14.12 14.43
N LEU A 126 8.22 14.49 13.26
CA LEU A 126 7.92 15.88 12.91
C LEU A 126 6.58 16.37 13.50
N GLY A 127 5.88 15.49 14.21
CA GLY A 127 4.64 15.77 14.91
C GLY A 127 3.39 15.32 14.16
N ASP A 128 2.29 15.13 14.89
CA ASP A 128 1.08 14.50 14.41
C ASP A 128 0.49 15.15 13.16
N LYS A 129 0.47 16.48 13.07
CA LYS A 129 -0.06 17.19 11.90
C LYS A 129 0.75 16.92 10.62
N MET A 130 2.08 16.87 10.75
CA MET A 130 2.98 16.53 9.62
C MET A 130 2.85 15.06 9.25
N SER A 131 2.77 14.18 10.23
CA SER A 131 2.55 12.75 10.06
C SER A 131 1.26 12.47 9.29
N LEU A 132 0.16 13.08 9.70
CA LEU A 132 -1.13 13.00 9.00
C LEU A 132 -1.08 13.60 7.59
N GLY A 133 -0.39 14.73 7.43
CA GLY A 133 -0.19 15.34 6.11
C GLY A 133 0.63 14.44 5.18
N PHE A 134 1.61 13.71 5.74
CA PHE A 134 2.38 12.72 5.00
C PHE A 134 1.50 11.54 4.56
N MET A 135 0.65 11.00 5.45
CA MET A 135 -0.35 9.98 5.10
C MET A 135 -1.27 10.48 3.99
N ALA A 136 -1.91 11.64 4.15
CA ALA A 136 -2.84 12.18 3.16
C ALA A 136 -2.19 12.37 1.77
N GLU A 137 -0.94 12.82 1.70
CA GLU A 137 -0.21 12.96 0.43
C GLU A 137 0.18 11.59 -0.16
N THR A 138 0.54 10.62 0.69
CA THR A 138 0.82 9.24 0.25
C THR A 138 -0.41 8.65 -0.42
N GLU A 139 -1.58 8.70 0.24
CA GLU A 139 -2.82 8.15 -0.30
C GLU A 139 -3.27 8.84 -1.58
N ARG A 140 -3.10 10.16 -1.66
CA ARG A 140 -3.40 10.91 -2.89
C ARG A 140 -2.52 10.46 -4.07
N GLN A 141 -1.24 10.13 -3.81
CA GLN A 141 -0.34 9.60 -4.85
C GLN A 141 -0.67 8.16 -5.20
N VAL A 142 -1.06 7.33 -4.22
CA VAL A 142 -1.50 5.95 -4.44
C VAL A 142 -2.81 5.94 -5.23
N GLU A 143 -3.81 6.74 -4.87
CA GLU A 143 -5.06 6.88 -5.64
C GLU A 143 -4.78 7.19 -7.12
N SER A 144 -3.96 8.21 -7.39
CA SER A 144 -3.58 8.59 -8.76
C SER A 144 -2.85 7.47 -9.50
N HIS A 145 -2.05 6.69 -8.79
CA HIS A 145 -1.33 5.54 -9.33
C HIS A 145 -2.28 4.39 -9.68
N LEU A 146 -3.22 4.07 -8.80
CA LEU A 146 -4.24 3.04 -9.03
C LEU A 146 -5.18 3.42 -10.19
N ASP A 147 -5.54 4.70 -10.36
CA ASP A 147 -6.26 5.20 -11.54
C ASP A 147 -5.47 4.94 -12.84
N GLY A 148 -4.16 5.17 -12.80
CA GLY A 148 -3.27 4.81 -13.92
C GLY A 148 -3.31 3.33 -14.22
N HIS A 149 -3.19 2.48 -13.21
CA HIS A 149 -3.24 1.02 -13.36
C HIS A 149 -4.59 0.52 -13.89
N LEU A 150 -5.71 1.10 -13.45
CA LEU A 150 -7.03 0.78 -14.02
C LEU A 150 -7.12 1.10 -15.51
N SER A 151 -6.38 2.09 -15.98
CA SER A 151 -6.31 2.43 -17.41
C SER A 151 -5.38 1.51 -18.21
N GLU A 152 -4.33 0.96 -17.57
CA GLU A 152 -3.30 0.13 -18.18
C GLU A 152 -3.62 -1.37 -18.13
N LEU A 153 -4.39 -1.84 -17.14
CA LEU A 153 -4.79 -3.23 -16.98
C LEU A 153 -5.59 -3.71 -18.21
N PRO A 154 -5.29 -4.91 -18.75
CA PRO A 154 -6.07 -5.50 -19.83
C PRO A 154 -7.57 -5.51 -19.51
N ALA A 155 -8.42 -5.24 -20.50
CA ALA A 155 -9.87 -5.23 -20.30
C ALA A 155 -10.42 -6.60 -19.88
N ALA A 156 -9.74 -7.68 -20.26
CA ALA A 156 -10.08 -9.05 -19.88
C ALA A 156 -9.66 -9.40 -18.45
N ASP A 157 -8.77 -8.60 -17.82
CA ASP A 157 -8.32 -8.83 -16.44
C ASP A 157 -9.29 -8.20 -15.42
N VAL A 158 -10.51 -8.70 -15.42
CA VAL A 158 -11.58 -8.23 -14.52
C VAL A 158 -11.27 -8.47 -13.04
N GLU A 159 -10.46 -9.47 -12.73
CA GLU A 159 -10.09 -9.82 -11.35
C GLU A 159 -9.08 -8.82 -10.77
N SER A 160 -8.00 -8.49 -11.50
CA SER A 160 -7.07 -7.45 -11.07
C SER A 160 -7.76 -6.10 -10.97
N ARG A 161 -8.66 -5.78 -11.91
CA ARG A 161 -9.45 -4.54 -11.88
C ARG A 161 -10.32 -4.45 -10.63
N ALA A 162 -11.04 -5.52 -10.25
CA ALA A 162 -11.88 -5.54 -9.06
C ALA A 162 -11.06 -5.30 -7.76
N ILE A 163 -9.87 -5.88 -7.68
CA ILE A 163 -8.95 -5.67 -6.55
C ILE A 163 -8.51 -4.19 -6.52
N VAL A 164 -8.02 -3.65 -7.63
CA VAL A 164 -7.50 -2.28 -7.71
C VAL A 164 -8.60 -1.23 -7.46
N GLU A 165 -9.83 -1.48 -7.93
CA GLU A 165 -10.99 -0.61 -7.66
C GLU A 165 -11.32 -0.56 -6.16
N GLN A 166 -11.28 -1.71 -5.46
CA GLN A 166 -11.53 -1.75 -4.02
C GLN A 166 -10.40 -1.06 -3.24
N MET A 167 -9.14 -1.35 -3.57
CA MET A 167 -7.99 -0.69 -2.96
C MET A 167 -8.13 0.83 -3.10
N ARG A 168 -8.34 1.32 -4.33
CA ARG A 168 -8.54 2.75 -4.59
C ARG A 168 -9.64 3.38 -3.73
N ALA A 169 -10.77 2.68 -3.57
CA ALA A 169 -11.88 3.16 -2.74
C ALA A 169 -11.50 3.27 -1.25
N ASP A 170 -10.62 2.40 -0.77
CA ASP A 170 -10.14 2.42 0.60
C ASP A 170 -9.08 3.53 0.79
N GLU A 171 -8.15 3.74 -0.17
CA GLU A 171 -7.13 4.81 -0.11
C GLU A 171 -7.76 6.22 -0.09
N VAL A 172 -8.84 6.43 -0.85
CA VAL A 172 -9.60 7.69 -0.79
C VAL A 172 -10.12 7.94 0.63
N LYS A 173 -10.59 6.90 1.34
CA LYS A 173 -11.06 7.03 2.74
C LYS A 173 -9.89 7.30 3.69
N HIS A 174 -8.75 6.62 3.50
CA HIS A 174 -7.55 6.83 4.31
C HIS A 174 -7.06 8.28 4.18
N GLY A 175 -6.91 8.79 2.96
CA GLY A 175 -6.49 10.16 2.70
C GLY A 175 -7.45 11.20 3.29
N LYS A 176 -8.78 10.95 3.16
CA LYS A 176 -9.79 11.80 3.77
C LYS A 176 -9.71 11.77 5.30
N SER A 177 -9.58 10.60 5.90
CA SER A 177 -9.48 10.45 7.37
C SER A 177 -8.26 11.16 7.93
N ALA A 178 -7.11 11.09 7.25
CA ALA A 178 -5.89 11.81 7.64
C ALA A 178 -6.09 13.34 7.56
N THR A 179 -6.76 13.82 6.52
CA THR A 179 -7.07 15.25 6.36
C THR A 179 -8.04 15.74 7.44
N ASP A 180 -9.11 15.01 7.67
CA ASP A 180 -10.15 15.33 8.68
C ASP A 180 -9.58 15.31 10.10
N ALA A 181 -8.59 14.45 10.37
CA ALA A 181 -7.86 14.40 11.64
C ALA A 181 -6.86 15.55 11.85
N GLY A 182 -6.73 16.45 10.89
CA GLY A 182 -5.92 17.67 10.99
C GLY A 182 -4.56 17.60 10.32
N GLY A 183 -4.39 16.68 9.36
CA GLY A 183 -3.22 16.63 8.49
C GLY A 183 -3.04 17.93 7.72
N ILE A 184 -1.82 18.47 7.72
CA ILE A 184 -1.47 19.69 6.99
C ILE A 184 -0.95 19.35 5.60
N GLU A 185 -1.20 20.24 4.65
CA GLU A 185 -0.63 20.07 3.31
C GLU A 185 0.91 20.14 3.35
N LEU A 186 1.57 19.14 2.77
CA LEU A 186 3.02 19.11 2.71
C LEU A 186 3.57 20.17 1.75
N PRO A 187 4.74 20.75 2.06
CA PRO A 187 5.41 21.66 1.14
C PRO A 187 5.72 21.00 -0.22
N MET A 188 5.64 21.79 -1.29
CA MET A 188 5.88 21.29 -2.65
C MET A 188 7.16 20.46 -2.81
N PRO A 189 8.33 20.86 -2.24
CA PRO A 189 9.53 20.03 -2.34
C PRO A 189 9.40 18.64 -1.74
N ALA A 190 8.70 18.50 -0.61
CA ALA A 190 8.45 17.21 0.03
C ALA A 190 7.56 16.32 -0.88
N ARG A 191 6.49 16.88 -1.42
CA ARG A 191 5.60 16.17 -2.36
C ARG A 191 6.34 15.71 -3.64
N MET A 192 7.24 16.56 -4.16
CA MET A 192 8.08 16.20 -5.32
C MET A 192 9.06 15.07 -5.00
N LEU A 193 9.69 15.11 -3.82
CA LEU A 193 10.59 14.05 -3.37
C LEU A 193 9.86 12.72 -3.21
N MET A 194 8.66 12.74 -2.62
CA MET A 194 7.80 11.55 -2.50
C MET A 194 7.49 10.96 -3.88
N ARG A 195 7.09 11.79 -4.85
CA ARG A 195 6.85 11.35 -6.24
C ARG A 195 8.08 10.75 -6.90
N ALA A 196 9.24 11.37 -6.70
CA ALA A 196 10.49 10.85 -7.26
C ALA A 196 10.87 9.50 -6.67
N ALA A 197 10.77 9.34 -5.34
CA ALA A 197 10.98 8.07 -4.66
C ALA A 197 9.99 6.99 -5.12
N SER A 198 8.70 7.32 -5.20
CA SER A 198 7.65 6.44 -5.73
C SER A 198 7.96 6.02 -7.17
N LYS A 199 8.40 6.95 -8.03
CA LYS A 199 8.76 6.62 -9.43
C LYS A 199 9.90 5.59 -9.51
N VAL A 200 10.93 5.72 -8.66
CA VAL A 200 12.04 4.75 -8.59
C VAL A 200 11.51 3.38 -8.15
N MET A 201 10.73 3.35 -7.08
CA MET A 201 10.14 2.12 -6.55
C MET A 201 9.26 1.42 -7.59
N THR A 202 8.29 2.12 -8.18
CA THR A 202 7.33 1.54 -9.13
C THR A 202 8.02 1.03 -10.39
N SER A 203 8.97 1.81 -10.95
CA SER A 203 9.74 1.40 -12.13
C SER A 203 10.59 0.15 -11.89
N THR A 204 11.10 -0.03 -10.66
CA THR A 204 11.89 -1.19 -10.26
C THR A 204 11.00 -2.41 -9.97
N ALA A 205 9.93 -2.20 -9.19
CA ALA A 205 9.01 -3.26 -8.77
C ALA A 205 8.26 -3.91 -9.94
N TYR A 206 8.04 -3.19 -11.03
CA TYR A 206 7.39 -3.74 -12.21
C TYR A 206 8.15 -4.96 -12.79
N TYR A 207 9.46 -4.98 -12.68
CA TYR A 207 10.31 -6.05 -13.26
C TYR A 207 10.89 -7.01 -12.22
N LEU A 208 11.07 -6.59 -10.96
CA LEU A 208 11.74 -7.32 -9.88
C LEU A 208 10.75 -7.61 -8.75
#